data_2a64d031b9f6ad128e82fdd96ca51523
#
_entry.id   2a64d031b9f6ad128e82fdd96ca51523
#
_cell.length_a   1.000
_cell.length_b   1.000
_cell.length_c   1.000
_cell.angle_alpha   90.00
_cell.angle_beta   90.00
_cell.angle_gamma   90.00
#
_symmetry.space_group_name_H-M   'P 1'
#
loop_
_entity.id
_entity.type
_entity.pdbx_description
1 polymer ?
#
loop_
_entity_poly.entity_id
_entity_poly.type
_entity_poly.pdbx_seq_one_letter_code
_entity_poly.pdbx_strand_id
1 'polypeptide(L)'
;MTNEELLEQISNGDDAALAKLSLMNTGLVKDRARLIARQYHCLRQTKYGGLSDYTKETLSELESVGKLALVECVRAGGYDAEKGRFTTYVTPFLDGAMRRHLECSMGTLALDRDSMGLVRKAQRLYYQEGKEPSEI
;
A
#
# COMPACT_ATOMS: atom_id res chain seq x y z
N MET A 1 -3.52 20.64 13.30
CA MET A 1 -3.90 19.47 14.10
C MET A 1 -2.99 18.30 13.82
N THR A 2 -2.61 17.58 14.87
CA THR A 2 -1.80 16.37 14.70
C THR A 2 -2.68 15.15 14.51
N ASN A 3 -2.09 14.04 14.05
CA ASN A 3 -2.80 12.76 13.94
C ASN A 3 -3.39 12.33 15.29
N GLU A 4 -2.63 12.52 16.36
CA GLU A 4 -3.03 12.12 17.71
C GLU A 4 -4.23 12.93 18.20
N GLU A 5 -4.27 14.22 17.89
CA GLU A 5 -5.42 15.08 18.23
C GLU A 5 -6.68 14.64 17.48
N LEU A 6 -6.54 14.32 16.19
CA LEU A 6 -7.66 13.82 15.38
C LEU A 6 -8.15 12.47 15.88
N LEU A 7 -7.24 11.58 16.29
CA LEU A 7 -7.60 10.28 16.86
C LEU A 7 -8.40 10.43 18.16
N GLU A 8 -8.05 11.40 18.99
CA GLU A 8 -8.82 11.71 20.20
C GLU A 8 -10.23 12.15 19.86
N GLN A 9 -10.39 13.02 18.86
CA GLN A 9 -11.70 13.46 18.39
C GLN A 9 -12.53 12.32 17.83
N ILE A 10 -11.89 11.41 17.09
CA ILE A 10 -12.55 10.22 16.52
C ILE A 10 -13.06 9.31 17.64
N SER A 11 -12.28 9.10 18.69
CA SER A 11 -12.71 8.28 19.82
C SER A 11 -13.89 8.89 20.53
N ASN A 12 -14.09 10.21 20.42
CA ASN A 12 -15.26 10.92 20.95
C ASN A 12 -16.46 10.93 19.98
N GLY A 13 -16.36 10.23 18.85
CA GLY A 13 -17.45 10.07 17.89
C GLY A 13 -17.51 11.08 16.75
N ASP A 14 -16.41 11.78 16.47
CA ASP A 14 -16.37 12.78 15.40
C ASP A 14 -15.95 12.15 14.07
N ASP A 15 -16.94 11.88 13.21
CA ASP A 15 -16.68 11.29 11.88
C ASP A 15 -15.95 12.26 10.94
N ALA A 16 -16.13 13.58 11.12
CA ALA A 16 -15.44 14.56 10.32
C ALA A 16 -13.93 14.53 10.60
N ALA A 17 -13.53 14.21 11.84
CA ALA A 17 -12.12 14.04 12.19
C ALA A 17 -11.49 12.85 11.48
N LEU A 18 -12.25 11.79 11.25
CA LEU A 18 -11.78 10.63 10.49
C LEU A 18 -11.45 11.00 9.05
N ALA A 19 -12.31 11.78 8.39
CA ALA A 19 -12.06 12.29 7.04
C ALA A 19 -10.81 13.17 7.00
N LYS A 20 -10.64 14.06 7.98
CA LYS A 20 -9.45 14.91 8.08
C LYS A 20 -8.18 14.09 8.29
N LEU A 21 -8.24 13.06 9.11
CA LEU A 21 -7.12 12.16 9.36
C LEU A 21 -6.70 11.46 8.06
N SER A 22 -7.65 10.96 7.30
CA SER A 22 -7.40 10.33 6.00
C SER A 22 -6.74 11.29 5.03
N LEU A 23 -7.22 12.55 4.95
CA LEU A 23 -6.65 13.56 4.08
C LEU A 23 -5.22 13.94 4.50
N MET A 24 -4.97 14.08 5.81
CA MET A 24 -3.64 14.43 6.30
C MET A 24 -2.60 13.35 5.99
N ASN A 25 -3.02 12.10 5.87
CA ASN A 25 -2.12 10.97 5.64
C ASN A 25 -2.11 10.53 4.18
N THR A 26 -2.68 11.31 3.26
CA THR A 26 -2.67 10.99 1.82
C THR A 26 -1.25 10.84 1.29
N GLY A 27 -0.33 11.73 1.68
CA GLY A 27 1.08 11.64 1.28
C GLY A 27 1.72 10.33 1.73
N LEU A 28 1.49 9.92 2.97
CA LEU A 28 1.99 8.65 3.48
C LEU A 28 1.45 7.47 2.66
N VAL A 29 0.14 7.47 2.40
CA VAL A 29 -0.48 6.40 1.60
C VAL A 29 0.13 6.33 0.20
N LYS A 30 0.32 7.47 -0.45
CA LYS A 30 0.94 7.54 -1.77
C LYS A 30 2.37 7.03 -1.77
N ASP A 31 3.16 7.42 -0.77
CA ASP A 31 4.55 6.98 -0.64
C ASP A 31 4.62 5.46 -0.44
N ARG A 32 3.76 4.91 0.41
CA ARG A 32 3.72 3.46 0.62
C ARG A 32 3.25 2.72 -0.61
N ALA A 33 2.26 3.28 -1.33
CA ALA A 33 1.79 2.69 -2.59
C ALA A 33 2.92 2.57 -3.62
N ARG A 34 3.71 3.62 -3.76
CA ARG A 34 4.86 3.60 -4.68
C ARG A 34 5.91 2.59 -4.25
N LEU A 35 6.20 2.50 -2.96
CA LEU A 35 7.18 1.55 -2.44
C LEU A 35 6.73 0.12 -2.70
N ILE A 36 5.48 -0.20 -2.38
CA ILE A 36 4.94 -1.55 -2.58
C ILE A 36 4.88 -1.90 -4.07
N ALA A 37 4.42 -0.96 -4.91
CA ALA A 37 4.40 -1.16 -6.35
C ALA A 37 5.80 -1.44 -6.90
N ARG A 38 6.81 -0.75 -6.38
CA ARG A 38 8.20 -0.98 -6.77
C ARG A 38 8.67 -2.37 -6.35
N GLN A 39 8.33 -2.81 -5.16
CA GLN A 39 8.70 -4.14 -4.67
C GLN A 39 8.10 -5.26 -5.53
N TYR A 40 6.92 -5.03 -6.10
CA TYR A 40 6.25 -5.99 -6.97
C TYR A 40 6.49 -5.72 -8.46
N HIS A 41 7.41 -4.80 -8.79
CA HIS A 41 7.80 -4.44 -10.15
C HIS A 41 6.62 -3.98 -11.01
N CYS A 42 5.70 -3.24 -10.40
CA CYS A 42 4.52 -2.69 -11.08
C CYS A 42 4.75 -1.29 -11.64
N LEU A 43 5.89 -0.67 -11.35
CA LEU A 43 6.21 0.67 -11.86
C LEU A 43 6.84 0.53 -13.25
N ARG A 44 6.10 0.93 -14.28
CA ARG A 44 6.54 0.88 -15.66
C ARG A 44 6.50 2.28 -16.25
N GLN A 45 7.54 2.62 -17.02
CA GLN A 45 7.62 3.89 -17.71
C GLN A 45 7.23 3.73 -19.18
N THR A 46 6.63 4.77 -19.75
CA THR A 46 6.37 4.84 -21.18
C THR A 46 7.68 5.14 -21.91
N LYS A 47 7.62 5.03 -23.27
CA LYS A 47 8.75 5.39 -24.14
C LYS A 47 9.29 6.80 -23.88
N TYR A 48 8.45 7.72 -23.41
CA TYR A 48 8.80 9.12 -23.19
C TYR A 48 9.11 9.45 -21.73
N GLY A 49 9.27 8.43 -20.88
CA GLY A 49 9.66 8.61 -19.48
C GLY A 49 8.53 8.81 -18.49
N GLY A 50 7.28 8.96 -18.95
CA GLY A 50 6.12 9.04 -18.07
C GLY A 50 5.70 7.66 -17.57
N LEU A 51 4.85 7.61 -16.54
CA LEU A 51 4.30 6.36 -16.03
C LEU A 51 3.26 5.80 -17.01
N SER A 52 3.26 4.50 -17.22
CA SER A 52 2.26 3.84 -18.06
C SER A 52 0.87 3.95 -17.42
N ASP A 53 -0.18 3.81 -18.23
CA ASP A 53 -1.56 3.83 -17.73
C ASP A 53 -1.80 2.71 -16.73
N TYR A 54 -1.24 1.54 -17.00
CA TYR A 54 -1.29 0.40 -16.08
C TYR A 54 -0.70 0.77 -14.70
N THR A 55 0.46 1.43 -14.70
CA THR A 55 1.11 1.86 -13.46
C THR A 55 0.26 2.89 -12.71
N LYS A 56 -0.31 3.86 -13.43
CA LYS A 56 -1.19 4.86 -12.83
C LYS A 56 -2.42 4.24 -12.20
N GLU A 57 -3.05 3.30 -12.88
CA GLU A 57 -4.21 2.58 -12.35
C GLU A 57 -3.84 1.77 -11.10
N THR A 58 -2.70 1.06 -11.16
CA THR A 58 -2.23 0.26 -10.03
C THR A 58 -1.97 1.15 -8.82
N LEU A 59 -1.30 2.28 -9.00
CA LEU A 59 -1.05 3.22 -7.90
C LEU A 59 -2.35 3.77 -7.33
N SER A 60 -3.32 4.11 -8.18
CA SER A 60 -4.63 4.61 -7.76
C SER A 60 -5.37 3.55 -6.93
N GLU A 61 -5.36 2.30 -7.37
CA GLU A 61 -5.96 1.19 -6.63
C GLU A 61 -5.29 0.99 -5.27
N LEU A 62 -3.96 1.03 -5.22
CA LEU A 62 -3.21 0.89 -3.98
C LEU A 62 -3.49 2.04 -3.02
N GLU A 63 -3.63 3.25 -3.53
CA GLU A 63 -4.02 4.39 -2.70
C GLU A 63 -5.39 4.18 -2.06
N SER A 64 -6.36 3.69 -2.83
CA SER A 64 -7.71 3.40 -2.33
C SER A 64 -7.68 2.30 -1.26
N VAL A 65 -6.92 1.23 -1.52
CA VAL A 65 -6.73 0.13 -0.57
C VAL A 65 -6.08 0.64 0.72
N GLY A 66 -5.07 1.50 0.59
CA GLY A 66 -4.37 2.08 1.73
C GLY A 66 -5.27 2.97 2.57
N LYS A 67 -6.07 3.81 1.94
CA LYS A 67 -7.01 4.67 2.66
C LYS A 67 -8.04 3.86 3.43
N LEU A 68 -8.56 2.79 2.83
CA LEU A 68 -9.49 1.89 3.50
C LEU A 68 -8.82 1.21 4.69
N ALA A 69 -7.59 0.72 4.52
CA ALA A 69 -6.82 0.09 5.58
C ALA A 69 -6.58 1.04 6.74
N LEU A 70 -6.30 2.31 6.45
CA LEU A 70 -6.13 3.34 7.47
C LEU A 70 -7.42 3.52 8.28
N VAL A 71 -8.55 3.64 7.63
CA VAL A 71 -9.84 3.79 8.29
C VAL A 71 -10.16 2.57 9.15
N GLU A 72 -9.94 1.37 8.64
CA GLU A 72 -10.17 0.13 9.37
C GLU A 72 -9.26 0.02 10.60
N CYS A 73 -8.00 0.41 10.44
CA CYS A 73 -7.01 0.42 11.52
C CYS A 73 -7.46 1.35 12.65
N VAL A 74 -7.93 2.54 12.31
CA VAL A 74 -8.42 3.52 13.29
C VAL A 74 -9.67 3.01 14.00
N ARG A 75 -10.61 2.43 13.25
CA ARG A 75 -11.86 1.91 13.81
C ARG A 75 -11.65 0.71 14.71
N ALA A 76 -10.65 -0.11 14.41
CA ALA A 76 -10.32 -1.28 15.24
C ALA A 76 -9.79 -0.88 16.62
N GLY A 77 -9.25 0.32 16.74
CA GLY A 77 -8.59 0.76 17.97
C GLY A 77 -7.24 0.12 18.13
N GLY A 78 -6.66 0.16 19.29
CA GLY A 78 -5.39 -0.48 19.59
C GLY A 78 -4.17 0.41 19.44
N TYR A 79 -4.30 1.58 18.86
CA TYR A 79 -3.21 2.54 18.83
C TYR A 79 -2.98 3.15 20.21
N ASP A 80 -1.72 3.21 20.61
CA ASP A 80 -1.31 3.82 21.87
C ASP A 80 -0.25 4.88 21.60
N ALA A 81 -0.59 6.14 21.81
CA ALA A 81 0.28 7.28 21.58
C ALA A 81 1.55 7.24 22.43
N GLU A 82 1.52 6.55 23.58
CA GLU A 82 2.69 6.40 24.44
C GLU A 82 3.74 5.46 23.86
N LYS A 83 3.33 4.55 22.98
CA LYS A 83 4.22 3.55 22.38
C LYS A 83 4.87 4.01 21.06
N GLY A 84 4.45 5.14 20.50
CA GLY A 84 5.03 5.65 19.27
C GLY A 84 4.07 6.51 18.47
N ARG A 85 4.54 6.95 17.30
CA ARG A 85 3.76 7.80 16.40
C ARG A 85 2.71 6.99 15.67
N PHE A 86 1.59 7.64 15.37
CA PHE A 86 0.53 7.03 14.58
C PHE A 86 1.01 6.56 13.20
N THR A 87 1.82 7.37 12.52
CA THR A 87 2.35 7.02 11.20
C THR A 87 3.19 5.73 11.24
N THR A 88 3.97 5.53 12.29
CA THR A 88 4.74 4.30 12.49
C THR A 88 3.82 3.12 12.76
N TYR A 89 2.77 3.34 13.55
CA TYR A 89 1.80 2.30 13.87
C TYR A 89 1.00 1.84 12.65
N VAL A 90 0.53 2.77 11.81
CA VAL A 90 -0.36 2.47 10.70
C VAL A 90 0.36 1.89 9.48
N THR A 91 1.65 2.19 9.31
CA THR A 91 2.41 1.78 8.11
C THR A 91 2.33 0.27 7.82
N PRO A 92 2.53 -0.65 8.80
CA PRO A 92 2.41 -2.08 8.51
C PRO A 92 1.01 -2.48 8.03
N PHE A 93 -0.03 -1.82 8.50
CA PHE A 93 -1.40 -2.08 8.05
C PHE A 93 -1.61 -1.67 6.60
N LEU A 94 -1.06 -0.51 6.21
CA LEU A 94 -1.09 -0.05 4.83
C LEU A 94 -0.35 -1.01 3.91
N ASP A 95 0.87 -1.35 4.28
CA ASP A 95 1.73 -2.25 3.50
C ASP A 95 1.10 -3.62 3.33
N GLY A 96 0.58 -4.18 4.41
CA GLY A 96 -0.05 -5.50 4.39
C GLY A 96 -1.28 -5.54 3.49
N ALA A 97 -2.13 -4.51 3.55
CA ALA A 97 -3.32 -4.41 2.72
C ALA A 97 -2.95 -4.29 1.24
N MET A 98 -1.97 -3.44 0.93
CA MET A 98 -1.51 -3.24 -0.45
C MET A 98 -0.88 -4.50 -1.03
N ARG A 99 -0.07 -5.21 -0.24
CA ARG A 99 0.54 -6.47 -0.67
C ARG A 99 -0.51 -7.53 -0.95
N ARG A 100 -1.49 -7.67 -0.06
CA ARG A 100 -2.59 -8.62 -0.27
C ARG A 100 -3.37 -8.31 -1.53
N HIS A 101 -3.62 -7.03 -1.79
CA HIS A 101 -4.32 -6.60 -3.01
C HIS A 101 -3.55 -7.03 -4.26
N LEU A 102 -2.23 -6.75 -4.31
CA LEU A 102 -1.40 -7.12 -5.46
C LEU A 102 -1.29 -8.63 -5.61
N GLU A 103 -1.10 -9.35 -4.52
CA GLU A 103 -1.00 -10.82 -4.55
C GLU A 103 -2.28 -11.46 -5.08
N CYS A 104 -3.43 -10.94 -4.68
CA CYS A 104 -4.72 -11.41 -5.19
C CYS A 104 -4.92 -11.06 -6.67
N SER A 105 -4.40 -9.91 -7.11
CA SER A 105 -4.54 -9.44 -8.49
C SER A 105 -3.59 -10.15 -9.45
N MET A 106 -2.44 -10.61 -8.98
CA MET A 106 -1.40 -11.24 -9.81
C MET A 106 -1.66 -12.70 -10.12
N GLY A 107 -2.53 -13.36 -9.39
CA GLY A 107 -2.81 -14.76 -9.57
C GLY A 107 -4.29 -15.05 -9.64
N THR A 108 -4.69 -15.99 -10.49
CA THR A 108 -6.05 -16.51 -10.56
C THR A 108 -6.28 -17.59 -9.49
N LEU A 109 -5.19 -18.09 -8.90
CA LEU A 109 -5.21 -19.09 -7.83
C LEU A 109 -4.55 -18.50 -6.60
N ALA A 110 -5.05 -18.86 -5.42
CA ALA A 110 -4.41 -18.48 -4.17
C ALA A 110 -3.05 -19.19 -4.07
N LEU A 111 -1.98 -18.40 -4.06
CA LEU A 111 -0.62 -18.90 -3.93
C LEU A 111 -0.19 -18.77 -2.47
N ASP A 112 0.55 -19.74 -1.97
CA ASP A 112 1.15 -19.64 -0.65
C ASP A 112 2.33 -18.64 -0.67
N ARG A 113 2.92 -18.38 0.50
CA ARG A 113 4.02 -17.42 0.61
C ARG A 113 5.24 -17.83 -0.20
N ASP A 114 5.53 -19.12 -0.24
CA ASP A 114 6.70 -19.64 -0.96
C ASP A 114 6.51 -19.45 -2.46
N SER A 115 5.31 -19.78 -2.96
CA SER A 115 4.98 -19.60 -4.37
C SER A 115 5.02 -18.12 -4.77
N MET A 116 4.48 -17.23 -3.93
CA MET A 116 4.54 -15.80 -4.18
C MET A 116 5.98 -15.28 -4.14
N GLY A 117 6.83 -15.85 -3.29
CA GLY A 117 8.25 -15.52 -3.26
C GLY A 117 8.94 -15.87 -4.57
N LEU A 118 8.62 -17.01 -5.16
CA LEU A 118 9.14 -17.42 -6.45
C LEU A 118 8.66 -16.51 -7.58
N VAL A 119 7.38 -16.13 -7.57
CA VAL A 119 6.84 -15.20 -8.56
C VAL A 119 7.56 -13.85 -8.50
N ARG A 120 7.77 -13.32 -7.30
CA ARG A 120 8.48 -12.05 -7.15
C ARG A 120 9.92 -12.14 -7.62
N LYS A 121 10.59 -13.26 -7.36
CA LYS A 121 11.97 -13.49 -7.82
C LYS A 121 12.03 -13.55 -9.34
N ALA A 122 11.11 -14.26 -9.97
CA ALA A 122 11.03 -14.36 -11.43
C ALA A 122 10.79 -12.98 -12.06
N GLN A 123 9.87 -12.19 -11.51
CA GLN A 123 9.62 -10.83 -11.99
C GLN A 123 10.85 -9.94 -11.85
N ARG A 124 11.57 -10.06 -10.74
CA ARG A 124 12.79 -9.29 -10.52
C ARG A 124 13.85 -9.60 -11.58
N LEU A 125 14.08 -10.87 -11.85
CA LEU A 125 15.05 -11.28 -12.86
C LEU A 125 14.64 -10.79 -14.26
N TYR A 126 13.37 -10.87 -14.59
CA TYR A 126 12.86 -10.41 -15.88
C TYR A 126 13.11 -8.90 -16.06
N TYR A 127 12.74 -8.07 -15.06
CA TYR A 127 12.83 -6.63 -15.17
C TYR A 127 14.24 -6.09 -15.02
N GLN A 128 15.09 -6.75 -14.25
CA GLN A 128 16.48 -6.31 -14.03
C GLN A 128 17.42 -6.79 -15.11
N GLU A 129 17.23 -8.01 -15.61
CA GLU A 129 18.13 -8.66 -16.57
C GLU A 129 17.58 -8.67 -17.98
N GLY A 130 16.34 -8.23 -18.19
CA GLY A 130 15.70 -8.21 -19.50
C GLY A 130 15.31 -9.58 -20.03
N LYS A 131 15.22 -10.59 -19.17
CA LYS A 131 14.85 -11.94 -19.55
C LYS A 131 13.36 -12.15 -19.54
N GLU A 132 12.86 -12.94 -20.49
CA GLU A 132 11.47 -13.37 -20.47
C GLU A 132 11.22 -14.33 -19.30
N PRO A 133 10.02 -14.31 -18.66
CA PRO A 133 9.74 -15.23 -17.56
C PRO A 133 9.91 -16.69 -17.93
N SER A 134 9.69 -17.05 -19.18
CA SER A 134 9.88 -18.42 -19.68
C SER A 134 11.36 -18.83 -19.75
N GLU A 135 12.29 -17.90 -19.68
CA GLU A 135 13.73 -18.16 -19.71
C GLU A 135 14.31 -18.32 -18.29
N ILE A 136 13.49 -18.05 -17.29
CA ILE A 136 13.87 -18.14 -15.89
C ILE A 136 13.54 -19.52 -15.33
#